data_f54c890fe4b023ee46e6c0d0fe385baa
#
_entry.id   f54c890fe4b023ee46e6c0d0fe385baa
#
_cell.length_a   1.000
_cell.length_b   1.000
_cell.length_c   1.000
_cell.angle_alpha   90.00
_cell.angle_beta   90.00
_cell.angle_gamma   90.00
#
_symmetry.space_group_name_H-M   'P 1'
#
loop_
_entity.id
_entity.type
_entity.pdbx_description
1 polymer ?
#
loop_
_entity_poly.entity_id
_entity_poly.type
_entity_poly.pdbx_seq_one_letter_code
_entity_poly.pdbx_strand_id
1 'polypeptide(L)'
;WQRKALVSQGDPFVVPDRQASLPMLGFVASTGRERAPLAKILAPGAQAVLVTLMSDPELRTSEGLMEVTGMPSSSVSRALDDLARRGLVEKSKEGREVIISCNGDRNALVKSAMECLRNPVVRTMHARKDAQTSLLPLAGESALSERSMLTTPKTEQRAVSKRALGNYVFDEAQLGELPDEETVQIQVWAYDPRIAGGSAVDDVSLALTLVGERDERVIGQLNALFEEELWR
;
A
#
# COMPACT_ATOMS: atom_id res chain seq x y z
N TRP A 1 5.49 28.14 18.23
CA TRP A 1 6.38 29.29 18.04
C TRP A 1 7.11 29.66 19.32
N GLN A 2 6.42 29.87 20.41
CA GLN A 2 6.98 30.28 21.72
C GLN A 2 8.05 29.32 22.28
N ARG A 3 7.91 28.00 22.12
CA ARG A 3 8.88 27.01 22.62
C ARG A 3 10.25 27.07 21.94
N LYS A 4 10.27 27.30 20.62
CA LYS A 4 11.53 27.44 19.87
C LYS A 4 12.29 28.69 20.32
N ALA A 5 11.58 29.76 20.63
CA ALA A 5 12.15 30.98 21.16
C ALA A 5 12.77 30.76 22.55
N LEU A 6 12.08 30.11 23.48
CA LEU A 6 12.60 29.81 24.83
C LEU A 6 13.84 28.91 24.79
N VAL A 7 13.83 27.89 23.92
CA VAL A 7 15.02 27.01 23.74
C VAL A 7 16.20 27.79 23.17
N SER A 8 15.96 28.69 22.20
CA SER A 8 17.04 29.51 21.59
C SER A 8 17.59 30.58 22.53
N GLN A 9 16.80 31.05 23.48
CA GLN A 9 17.20 32.03 24.49
C GLN A 9 17.84 31.38 25.72
N GLY A 10 17.78 30.03 25.84
CA GLY A 10 18.33 29.34 27.00
C GLY A 10 17.51 29.49 28.27
N ASP A 11 16.25 29.92 28.16
CA ASP A 11 15.38 30.14 29.31
C ASP A 11 14.88 28.80 29.89
N PRO A 12 14.87 28.62 31.22
CA PRO A 12 14.33 27.45 31.82
C PRO A 12 12.81 27.40 31.71
N PHE A 13 12.27 26.27 31.27
CA PHE A 13 10.83 26.06 31.22
C PHE A 13 10.46 24.60 31.49
N VAL A 14 9.27 24.41 32.03
CA VAL A 14 8.64 23.11 32.22
C VAL A 14 7.24 23.15 31.63
N VAL A 15 6.97 22.24 30.70
CA VAL A 15 5.62 21.98 30.21
C VAL A 15 5.21 20.61 30.76
N PRO A 16 4.24 20.55 31.68
CA PRO A 16 3.80 19.28 32.24
C PRO A 16 3.51 18.27 31.18
N ASP A 17 3.94 17.02 31.37
CA ASP A 17 3.75 15.87 30.48
C ASP A 17 4.30 16.03 29.03
N ARG A 18 5.17 17.02 28.80
CA ARG A 18 5.70 17.26 27.43
C ARG A 18 7.20 17.52 27.37
N GLN A 19 7.69 18.51 28.09
CA GLN A 19 9.10 18.92 27.98
C GLN A 19 9.54 19.74 29.20
N ALA A 20 10.74 19.49 29.69
CA ALA A 20 11.44 20.33 30.63
C ALA A 20 12.81 20.70 30.04
N SER A 21 13.19 21.98 30.11
CA SER A 21 14.50 22.46 29.77
C SER A 21 15.02 23.30 30.94
N LEU A 22 16.09 22.82 31.55
CA LEU A 22 16.76 23.47 32.69
C LEU A 22 18.25 23.61 32.35
N PRO A 23 18.61 24.59 31.47
CA PRO A 23 19.97 24.72 30.94
C PRO A 23 21.03 24.86 32.03
N MET A 24 20.69 25.50 33.15
CA MET A 24 21.58 25.66 34.30
C MET A 24 22.00 24.33 34.94
N LEU A 25 21.22 23.27 34.78
CA LEU A 25 21.49 21.93 35.30
C LEU A 25 21.97 20.97 34.17
N GLY A 26 22.16 21.47 32.95
CA GLY A 26 22.47 20.62 31.79
C GLY A 26 21.36 19.62 31.45
N PHE A 27 20.13 19.89 31.91
CA PHE A 27 19.02 18.93 31.82
C PHE A 27 18.01 19.37 30.76
N VAL A 28 17.81 18.52 29.76
CA VAL A 28 16.74 18.61 28.78
C VAL A 28 16.00 17.27 28.75
N ALA A 29 14.81 17.22 29.33
CA ALA A 29 13.92 16.08 29.19
C ALA A 29 12.79 16.44 28.22
N SER A 30 12.61 15.64 27.21
CA SER A 30 11.38 15.62 26.43
C SER A 30 10.72 14.25 26.66
N THR A 31 9.53 14.24 27.20
CA THR A 31 8.72 13.02 27.09
C THR A 31 8.47 12.80 25.61
N GLY A 32 9.06 11.75 25.05
CA GLY A 32 8.75 11.32 23.71
C GLY A 32 7.22 11.23 23.62
N ARG A 33 6.66 11.81 22.57
CA ARG A 33 5.21 11.73 22.32
C ARG A 33 4.85 10.26 22.42
N GLU A 34 4.02 9.89 23.42
CA GLU A 34 3.47 8.52 23.46
C GLU A 34 2.93 8.22 22.08
N ARG A 35 3.54 7.25 21.44
CA ARG A 35 3.12 6.88 20.10
C ARG A 35 1.74 6.27 20.22
N ALA A 36 0.78 6.82 19.49
CA ALA A 36 -0.57 6.27 19.43
C ALA A 36 -0.51 4.74 19.20
N PRO A 37 -1.43 3.97 19.80
CA PRO A 37 -1.51 2.54 19.56
C PRO A 37 -1.63 2.26 18.06
N LEU A 38 -1.08 1.13 17.61
CA LEU A 38 -1.19 0.70 16.21
C LEU A 38 -2.66 0.42 15.89
N ALA A 39 -3.14 0.96 14.76
CA ALA A 39 -4.43 0.56 14.23
C ALA A 39 -4.40 -0.93 13.86
N LYS A 40 -5.53 -1.65 13.99
CA LYS A 40 -5.59 -3.07 13.61
C LYS A 40 -5.19 -3.26 12.12
N ILE A 41 -5.68 -2.41 11.26
CA ILE A 41 -5.48 -2.47 9.80
C ILE A 41 -4.48 -1.41 9.36
N LEU A 42 -3.63 -1.73 8.39
CA LEU A 42 -2.70 -0.79 7.78
C LEU A 42 -3.44 0.36 7.10
N ALA A 43 -2.89 1.57 7.22
CA ALA A 43 -3.30 2.68 6.37
C ALA A 43 -2.94 2.36 4.90
N PRO A 44 -3.72 2.85 3.91
CA PRO A 44 -3.47 2.56 2.49
C PRO A 44 -2.03 2.85 2.04
N GLY A 45 -1.45 3.97 2.50
CA GLY A 45 -0.07 4.30 2.17
C GLY A 45 0.96 3.36 2.79
N ALA A 46 0.71 2.86 4.01
CA ALA A 46 1.61 1.88 4.64
C ALA A 46 1.51 0.51 3.93
N GLN A 47 0.30 0.12 3.51
CA GLN A 47 0.12 -1.09 2.71
C GLN A 47 0.78 -0.95 1.33
N ALA A 48 0.63 0.19 0.65
CA ALA A 48 1.31 0.44 -0.63
C ALA A 48 2.83 0.29 -0.50
N VAL A 49 3.44 0.90 0.53
CA VAL A 49 4.89 0.77 0.79
C VAL A 49 5.27 -0.69 1.04
N LEU A 50 4.52 -1.43 1.85
CA LEU A 50 4.80 -2.83 2.14
C LEU A 50 4.71 -3.69 0.86
N VAL A 51 3.66 -3.52 0.07
CA VAL A 51 3.47 -4.24 -1.19
C VAL A 51 4.58 -3.91 -2.20
N THR A 52 4.99 -2.64 -2.28
CA THR A 52 6.13 -2.23 -3.13
C THR A 52 7.41 -2.96 -2.72
N LEU A 53 7.72 -3.02 -1.43
CA LEU A 53 8.90 -3.75 -0.91
C LEU A 53 8.82 -5.26 -1.16
N MET A 54 7.62 -5.84 -1.15
CA MET A 54 7.40 -7.26 -1.48
C MET A 54 7.56 -7.54 -2.98
N SER A 55 7.24 -6.56 -3.83
CA SER A 55 7.29 -6.69 -5.30
C SER A 55 8.69 -6.44 -5.84
N ASP A 56 9.48 -5.60 -5.17
CA ASP A 56 10.86 -5.29 -5.55
C ASP A 56 11.78 -5.35 -4.32
N PRO A 57 12.42 -6.52 -4.08
CA PRO A 57 13.34 -6.70 -2.96
C PRO A 57 14.61 -5.83 -3.02
N GLU A 58 14.98 -5.32 -4.20
CA GLU A 58 16.14 -4.44 -4.36
C GLU A 58 15.83 -2.98 -3.99
N LEU A 59 14.56 -2.64 -3.88
CA LEU A 59 14.10 -1.31 -3.48
C LEU A 59 14.24 -1.12 -1.96
N ARG A 60 15.38 -0.57 -1.53
CA ARG A 60 15.76 -0.49 -0.10
C ARG A 60 15.88 0.92 0.45
N THR A 61 15.51 1.93 -0.33
CA THR A 61 15.67 3.33 0.08
C THR A 61 14.35 4.07 0.17
N SER A 62 14.28 5.06 1.06
CA SER A 62 13.09 5.92 1.16
C SER A 62 12.84 6.72 -0.12
N GLU A 63 13.92 7.10 -0.83
CA GLU A 63 13.84 7.85 -2.09
C GLU A 63 13.19 7.02 -3.20
N GLY A 64 13.65 5.78 -3.40
CA GLY A 64 13.05 4.86 -4.36
C GLY A 64 11.58 4.56 -4.04
N LEU A 65 11.22 4.40 -2.74
CA LEU A 65 9.82 4.24 -2.34
C LEU A 65 8.97 5.47 -2.66
N MET A 66 9.52 6.69 -2.53
CA MET A 66 8.83 7.92 -2.93
C MET A 66 8.58 7.94 -4.44
N GLU A 67 9.57 7.55 -5.23
CA GLU A 67 9.48 7.51 -6.69
C GLU A 67 8.40 6.52 -7.15
N VAL A 68 8.47 5.27 -6.68
CA VAL A 68 7.54 4.21 -7.09
C VAL A 68 6.11 4.48 -6.60
N THR A 69 5.93 4.88 -5.34
CA THR A 69 4.59 5.08 -4.77
C THR A 69 3.98 6.44 -5.09
N GLY A 70 4.76 7.40 -5.58
CA GLY A 70 4.35 8.80 -5.77
C GLY A 70 3.98 9.50 -4.46
N MET A 71 4.43 8.98 -3.30
CA MET A 71 4.10 9.52 -1.99
C MET A 71 5.16 10.52 -1.51
N PRO A 72 4.76 11.59 -0.79
CA PRO A 72 5.72 12.53 -0.20
C PRO A 72 6.54 11.86 0.91
N SER A 73 7.77 12.33 1.14
CA SER A 73 8.73 11.81 2.12
C SER A 73 8.13 11.61 3.52
N SER A 74 7.34 12.58 3.99
CA SER A 74 6.68 12.48 5.31
C SER A 74 5.66 11.34 5.41
N SER A 75 5.05 10.95 4.28
CA SER A 75 4.10 9.83 4.23
C SER A 75 4.84 8.50 4.17
N VAL A 76 5.90 8.40 3.37
CA VAL A 76 6.79 7.22 3.32
C VAL A 76 7.42 6.98 4.69
N SER A 77 7.96 8.03 5.35
CA SER A 77 8.54 7.90 6.69
C SER A 77 7.53 7.39 7.72
N ARG A 78 6.29 7.90 7.72
CA ARG A 78 5.22 7.41 8.62
C ARG A 78 4.81 5.97 8.32
N ALA A 79 4.74 5.60 7.04
CA ALA A 79 4.47 4.24 6.63
C ALA A 79 5.55 3.28 7.13
N LEU A 80 6.82 3.61 6.91
CA LEU A 80 7.95 2.82 7.40
C LEU A 80 8.01 2.74 8.93
N ASP A 81 7.64 3.82 9.65
CA ASP A 81 7.55 3.79 11.12
C ASP A 81 6.43 2.86 11.60
N ASP A 82 5.30 2.82 10.92
CA ASP A 82 4.19 1.89 11.23
C ASP A 82 4.61 0.44 10.96
N LEU A 83 5.20 0.16 9.80
CA LEU A 83 5.67 -1.18 9.41
C LEU A 83 6.79 -1.68 10.35
N ALA A 84 7.74 -0.83 10.71
CA ALA A 84 8.80 -1.19 11.65
C ALA A 84 8.26 -1.50 13.06
N ARG A 85 7.27 -0.75 13.54
CA ARG A 85 6.59 -1.02 14.82
C ARG A 85 5.83 -2.35 14.83
N ARG A 86 5.44 -2.85 13.67
CA ARG A 86 4.80 -4.17 13.49
C ARG A 86 5.82 -5.29 13.31
N GLY A 87 7.11 -4.97 13.22
CA GLY A 87 8.15 -5.95 12.95
C GLY A 87 8.13 -6.50 11.52
N LEU A 88 7.50 -5.79 10.57
CA LEU A 88 7.45 -6.19 9.16
C LEU A 88 8.68 -5.75 8.38
N VAL A 89 9.29 -4.63 8.79
CA VAL A 89 10.52 -4.11 8.20
C VAL A 89 11.48 -3.65 9.29
N GLU A 90 12.76 -3.64 8.96
CA GLU A 90 13.81 -3.02 9.77
C GLU A 90 14.40 -1.81 9.05
N LYS A 91 14.85 -0.83 9.83
CA LYS A 91 15.54 0.35 9.33
C LYS A 91 16.95 0.38 9.92
N SER A 92 17.95 0.30 9.08
CA SER A 92 19.35 0.47 9.44
C SER A 92 19.89 1.78 8.85
N LYS A 93 21.00 2.26 9.38
CA LYS A 93 21.71 3.42 8.82
C LYS A 93 23.02 2.97 8.22
N GLU A 94 23.23 3.29 6.94
CA GLU A 94 24.50 3.13 6.27
C GLU A 94 25.01 4.54 5.85
N GLY A 95 25.95 5.07 6.65
CA GLY A 95 26.40 6.45 6.45
C GLY A 95 25.28 7.47 6.70
N ARG A 96 24.84 8.15 5.65
CA ARG A 96 23.74 9.14 5.68
C ARG A 96 22.40 8.59 5.24
N GLU A 97 22.38 7.40 4.67
CA GLU A 97 21.16 6.78 4.12
C GLU A 97 20.46 5.88 5.14
N VAL A 98 19.16 5.79 5.02
CA VAL A 98 18.34 4.83 5.75
C VAL A 98 18.04 3.68 4.81
N ILE A 99 18.61 2.52 5.13
CA ILE A 99 18.38 1.28 4.41
C ILE A 99 17.22 0.52 5.06
N ILE A 100 16.33 0.04 4.23
CA ILE A 100 15.12 -0.69 4.62
C ILE A 100 15.32 -2.15 4.23
N SER A 101 15.06 -3.06 5.16
CA SER A 101 15.04 -4.49 4.94
C SER A 101 13.72 -5.09 5.38
N CYS A 102 13.26 -6.08 4.67
CA CYS A 102 12.07 -6.84 5.02
C CYS A 102 12.44 -7.98 5.99
N ASN A 103 11.55 -8.27 6.94
CA ASN A 103 11.74 -9.37 7.90
C ASN A 103 11.21 -10.69 7.32
N GLY A 104 12.00 -11.30 6.44
CA GLY A 104 11.70 -12.52 5.72
C GLY A 104 11.46 -12.32 4.23
N ASP A 105 11.15 -13.40 3.54
CA ASP A 105 10.76 -13.39 2.15
C ASP A 105 9.30 -12.89 1.96
N ARG A 106 8.86 -12.78 0.71
CA ARG A 106 7.52 -12.30 0.35
C ARG A 106 6.41 -13.08 1.08
N ASN A 107 6.49 -14.40 1.10
CA ASN A 107 5.45 -15.24 1.69
C ASN A 107 5.41 -15.12 3.22
N ALA A 108 6.57 -15.07 3.87
CA ALA A 108 6.68 -14.83 5.30
C ALA A 108 6.10 -13.47 5.69
N LEU A 109 6.35 -12.43 4.89
CA LEU A 109 5.79 -11.10 5.09
C LEU A 109 4.27 -11.08 4.90
N VAL A 110 3.76 -11.73 3.85
CA VAL A 110 2.31 -11.86 3.63
C VAL A 110 1.65 -12.52 4.83
N LYS A 111 2.19 -13.65 5.31
CA LYS A 111 1.68 -14.35 6.51
C LYS A 111 1.68 -13.46 7.75
N SER A 112 2.78 -12.76 7.99
CA SER A 112 2.94 -11.88 9.16
C SER A 112 2.04 -10.65 9.09
N ALA A 113 1.73 -10.17 7.89
CA ALA A 113 0.91 -8.99 7.66
C ALA A 113 -0.59 -9.32 7.47
N MET A 114 -0.97 -10.58 7.28
CA MET A 114 -2.31 -11.01 6.87
C MET A 114 -3.42 -10.34 7.69
N GLU A 115 -3.27 -10.28 9.02
CA GLU A 115 -4.29 -9.70 9.90
C GLU A 115 -4.42 -8.17 9.77
N CYS A 116 -3.43 -7.50 9.20
CA CYS A 116 -3.44 -6.04 9.06
C CYS A 116 -3.54 -5.56 7.60
N LEU A 117 -3.44 -6.46 6.63
CA LEU A 117 -3.72 -6.19 5.22
C LEU A 117 -5.23 -6.05 4.98
N ARG A 118 -5.58 -5.31 3.94
CA ARG A 118 -6.97 -5.11 3.52
C ARG A 118 -7.11 -5.10 2.02
N ASN A 119 -8.31 -5.42 1.55
CA ASN A 119 -8.68 -5.24 0.15
C ASN A 119 -8.47 -3.76 -0.25
N PRO A 120 -7.68 -3.49 -1.31
CA PRO A 120 -7.42 -2.12 -1.77
C PRO A 120 -8.62 -1.46 -2.45
N VAL A 121 -9.61 -2.24 -2.89
CA VAL A 121 -10.79 -1.74 -3.62
C VAL A 121 -11.67 -0.91 -2.70
N VAL A 122 -11.90 0.34 -3.07
CA VAL A 122 -12.81 1.28 -2.37
C VAL A 122 -14.22 1.19 -2.94
N ARG A 123 -14.31 1.09 -4.26
CA ARG A 123 -15.55 0.89 -5.02
C ARG A 123 -15.27 0.29 -6.39
N THR A 124 -16.28 -0.25 -7.01
CA THR A 124 -16.28 -0.67 -8.41
C THR A 124 -17.26 0.15 -9.21
N MET A 125 -16.99 0.30 -10.50
CA MET A 125 -17.88 0.92 -11.48
C MET A 125 -17.77 0.15 -12.80
N HIS A 126 -18.71 0.31 -13.68
CA HIS A 126 -18.67 -0.24 -15.04
C HIS A 126 -18.64 0.90 -16.04
N ALA A 127 -17.92 0.69 -17.13
CA ALA A 127 -17.81 1.65 -18.20
C ALA A 127 -17.73 0.93 -19.55
N ARG A 128 -17.97 1.64 -20.64
CA ARG A 128 -17.69 1.16 -21.97
C ARG A 128 -16.18 0.99 -22.17
N LYS A 129 -15.79 -0.11 -22.77
CA LYS A 129 -14.40 -0.39 -23.11
C LYS A 129 -13.92 0.55 -24.21
N ASP A 130 -12.83 1.26 -23.96
CA ASP A 130 -12.24 2.24 -24.86
C ASP A 130 -10.70 2.28 -24.75
N ALA A 131 -10.08 3.23 -25.46
CA ALA A 131 -8.62 3.42 -25.41
C ALA A 131 -8.13 3.86 -24.01
N GLN A 132 -8.92 4.63 -23.26
CA GLN A 132 -8.51 5.08 -21.90
C GLN A 132 -8.58 3.94 -20.90
N THR A 133 -9.65 3.16 -20.92
CA THR A 133 -9.78 1.98 -20.04
C THR A 133 -8.68 0.96 -20.33
N SER A 134 -8.27 0.80 -21.58
CA SER A 134 -7.19 -0.11 -21.98
C SER A 134 -5.80 0.29 -21.46
N LEU A 135 -5.60 1.54 -21.05
CA LEU A 135 -4.37 2.01 -20.40
C LEU A 135 -4.29 1.63 -18.92
N LEU A 136 -5.38 1.23 -18.30
CA LEU A 136 -5.41 0.83 -16.89
C LEU A 136 -4.81 -0.57 -16.72
N PRO A 137 -4.12 -0.86 -15.61
CA PRO A 137 -3.63 -2.21 -15.35
C PRO A 137 -4.79 -3.19 -15.14
N LEU A 138 -4.61 -4.41 -15.60
CA LEU A 138 -5.54 -5.50 -15.34
C LEU A 138 -5.63 -5.78 -13.84
N ALA A 139 -6.82 -6.15 -13.37
CA ALA A 139 -7.11 -6.42 -11.97
C ALA A 139 -8.05 -7.63 -11.84
N GLY A 140 -8.29 -8.08 -10.61
CA GLY A 140 -9.20 -9.17 -10.33
C GLY A 140 -8.92 -10.42 -11.16
N GLU A 141 -9.96 -11.12 -11.60
CA GLU A 141 -9.81 -12.34 -12.39
C GLU A 141 -9.13 -12.13 -13.73
N SER A 142 -9.23 -10.93 -14.35
CA SER A 142 -8.51 -10.61 -15.58
C SER A 142 -7.00 -10.62 -15.37
N ALA A 143 -6.51 -10.07 -14.26
CA ALA A 143 -5.08 -10.13 -13.92
C ALA A 143 -4.65 -11.55 -13.54
N LEU A 144 -5.49 -12.30 -12.86
CA LEU A 144 -5.21 -13.68 -12.49
C LEU A 144 -5.14 -14.59 -13.73
N SER A 145 -6.02 -14.41 -14.70
CA SER A 145 -6.04 -15.23 -15.92
C SER A 145 -4.79 -15.04 -16.80
N GLU A 146 -4.17 -13.86 -16.78
CA GLU A 146 -2.88 -13.65 -17.48
C GLU A 146 -1.71 -14.47 -16.92
N ARG A 147 -1.81 -14.86 -15.64
CA ARG A 147 -0.74 -15.53 -14.88
C ARG A 147 -1.07 -16.96 -14.52
N SER A 148 -2.18 -17.48 -15.00
CA SER A 148 -2.72 -18.78 -14.60
C SER A 148 -3.37 -19.52 -15.77
N MET A 149 -3.89 -20.70 -15.51
CA MET A 149 -4.64 -21.50 -16.50
C MET A 149 -6.15 -21.18 -16.49
N LEU A 150 -6.58 -20.13 -15.81
CA LEU A 150 -7.97 -19.71 -15.81
C LEU A 150 -8.37 -19.07 -17.13
N THR A 151 -9.60 -19.30 -17.53
CA THR A 151 -10.19 -18.61 -18.66
C THR A 151 -10.41 -17.15 -18.32
N THR A 152 -10.08 -16.25 -19.24
CA THR A 152 -10.36 -14.82 -19.09
C THR A 152 -11.84 -14.58 -18.81
N PRO A 153 -12.20 -13.75 -17.81
CA PRO A 153 -13.59 -13.44 -17.53
C PRO A 153 -14.24 -12.69 -18.71
N LYS A 154 -15.55 -12.84 -18.86
CA LYS A 154 -16.30 -12.17 -19.95
C LYS A 154 -16.19 -10.66 -19.87
N THR A 155 -16.36 -10.10 -18.68
CA THR A 155 -16.17 -8.67 -18.42
C THR A 155 -14.75 -8.44 -17.92
N GLU A 156 -13.97 -7.67 -18.69
CA GLU A 156 -12.60 -7.33 -18.33
C GLU A 156 -12.55 -6.49 -17.04
N GLN A 157 -11.59 -6.78 -16.19
CA GLN A 157 -11.43 -6.08 -14.89
C GLN A 157 -10.12 -5.30 -14.89
N ARG A 158 -10.21 -4.02 -14.53
CA ARG A 158 -9.07 -3.10 -14.47
C ARG A 158 -9.08 -2.28 -13.20
N ALA A 159 -7.95 -1.68 -12.85
CA ALA A 159 -7.83 -0.88 -11.64
C ALA A 159 -7.32 0.53 -11.91
N VAL A 160 -7.81 1.49 -11.12
CA VAL A 160 -7.34 2.88 -11.09
C VAL A 160 -7.26 3.36 -9.66
N SER A 161 -6.24 4.17 -9.32
CA SER A 161 -6.22 4.77 -7.98
C SER A 161 -7.30 5.84 -7.82
N LYS A 162 -7.87 5.96 -6.62
CA LYS A 162 -8.80 7.05 -6.28
C LYS A 162 -8.20 8.42 -6.60
N ARG A 163 -6.88 8.58 -6.45
CA ARG A 163 -6.18 9.84 -6.75
C ARG A 163 -6.13 10.14 -8.24
N ALA A 164 -5.91 9.13 -9.07
CA ALA A 164 -5.79 9.28 -10.52
C ALA A 164 -7.14 9.26 -11.25
N LEU A 165 -8.23 8.86 -10.57
CA LEU A 165 -9.54 8.70 -11.18
C LEU A 165 -10.01 9.96 -11.95
N GLY A 166 -9.76 11.15 -11.42
CA GLY A 166 -10.14 12.41 -12.07
C GLY A 166 -9.36 12.74 -13.36
N ASN A 167 -8.30 11.99 -13.68
CA ASN A 167 -7.53 12.16 -14.93
C ASN A 167 -8.16 11.40 -16.12
N TYR A 168 -9.21 10.63 -15.88
CA TYR A 168 -9.90 9.80 -16.87
C TYR A 168 -11.34 10.26 -17.00
N VAL A 169 -11.85 10.17 -18.21
CA VAL A 169 -13.29 10.37 -18.50
C VAL A 169 -13.82 9.03 -19.00
N PHE A 170 -14.57 8.35 -18.15
CA PHE A 170 -15.17 7.07 -18.50
C PHE A 170 -16.61 7.27 -18.97
N ASP A 171 -17.00 6.55 -20.04
CA ASP A 171 -18.38 6.38 -20.45
C ASP A 171 -19.02 5.34 -19.51
N GLU A 172 -19.53 5.83 -18.36
CA GLU A 172 -20.09 4.97 -17.32
C GLU A 172 -21.36 4.26 -17.84
N ALA A 173 -21.44 2.96 -17.59
CA ALA A 173 -22.57 2.12 -17.95
C ALA A 173 -23.12 1.41 -16.70
N GLN A 174 -24.41 1.09 -16.73
CA GLN A 174 -24.97 0.21 -15.70
C GLN A 174 -24.66 -1.26 -16.03
N LEU A 175 -24.59 -2.09 -15.01
CA LEU A 175 -24.37 -3.53 -15.21
C LEU A 175 -25.52 -4.11 -16.07
N GLY A 176 -25.17 -4.78 -17.16
CA GLY A 176 -26.12 -5.36 -18.10
C GLY A 176 -26.67 -4.38 -19.14
N GLU A 177 -26.26 -3.11 -19.16
CA GLU A 177 -26.64 -2.12 -20.16
C GLU A 177 -25.91 -2.36 -21.50
N LEU A 178 -24.68 -2.83 -21.45
CA LEU A 178 -23.85 -3.17 -22.58
C LEU A 178 -23.52 -4.67 -22.59
N PRO A 179 -23.15 -5.25 -23.76
CA PRO A 179 -22.57 -6.59 -23.81
C PRO A 179 -21.31 -6.70 -22.94
N ASP A 180 -21.09 -7.88 -22.36
CA ASP A 180 -19.93 -8.12 -21.47
C ASP A 180 -18.60 -7.80 -22.15
N GLU A 181 -18.46 -8.09 -23.46
CA GLU A 181 -17.25 -7.84 -24.25
C GLU A 181 -16.98 -6.34 -24.48
N GLU A 182 -18.03 -5.51 -24.45
CA GLU A 182 -17.94 -4.05 -24.57
C GLU A 182 -17.85 -3.35 -23.20
N THR A 183 -17.99 -4.10 -22.13
CA THR A 183 -17.99 -3.60 -20.76
C THR A 183 -16.64 -3.85 -20.09
N VAL A 184 -16.16 -2.89 -19.33
CA VAL A 184 -15.04 -3.04 -18.41
C VAL A 184 -15.50 -2.73 -16.98
N GLN A 185 -15.14 -3.61 -16.04
CA GLN A 185 -15.29 -3.34 -14.62
C GLN A 185 -14.05 -2.61 -14.11
N ILE A 186 -14.21 -1.42 -13.58
CA ILE A 186 -13.12 -0.60 -13.06
C ILE A 186 -13.16 -0.64 -11.54
N GLN A 187 -12.10 -1.17 -10.94
CA GLN A 187 -11.86 -1.15 -9.49
C GLN A 187 -11.15 0.16 -9.12
N VAL A 188 -11.76 0.97 -8.28
CA VAL A 188 -11.13 2.17 -7.73
C VAL A 188 -10.40 1.81 -6.45
N TRP A 189 -9.08 1.95 -6.45
CA TRP A 189 -8.21 1.53 -5.35
C TRP A 189 -7.80 2.67 -4.42
N ALA A 190 -7.51 2.34 -3.17
CA ALA A 190 -7.07 3.29 -2.15
C ALA A 190 -5.62 3.79 -2.35
N TYR A 191 -4.80 3.08 -3.14
CA TYR A 191 -3.45 3.43 -3.55
C TYR A 191 -3.24 3.14 -5.04
N ASP A 192 -2.06 3.45 -5.59
CA ASP A 192 -1.79 3.24 -7.01
C ASP A 192 -1.68 1.74 -7.31
N PRO A 193 -2.48 1.18 -8.23
CA PRO A 193 -2.40 -0.22 -8.63
C PRO A 193 -1.16 -0.55 -9.49
N ARG A 194 -0.37 0.45 -9.91
CA ARG A 194 0.83 0.29 -10.74
C ARG A 194 2.14 0.18 -9.94
N ILE A 195 2.07 0.06 -8.62
CA ILE A 195 3.27 0.06 -7.76
C ILE A 195 4.26 -1.07 -8.04
N ALA A 196 3.83 -2.16 -8.67
CA ALA A 196 4.72 -3.23 -9.11
C ALA A 196 5.19 -3.09 -10.57
N GLY A 197 4.71 -2.05 -11.28
CA GLY A 197 4.93 -1.91 -12.72
C GLY A 197 4.13 -2.94 -13.54
N GLY A 198 4.25 -2.84 -14.88
CA GLY A 198 3.63 -3.81 -15.78
C GLY A 198 2.18 -3.52 -16.17
N SER A 199 1.56 -4.49 -16.89
CA SER A 199 0.22 -4.42 -17.45
C SER A 199 -0.88 -4.80 -16.46
N ALA A 200 -0.54 -5.42 -15.33
CA ALA A 200 -1.47 -5.91 -14.32
C ALA A 200 -1.00 -5.54 -12.91
N VAL A 201 -1.91 -5.57 -11.96
CA VAL A 201 -1.65 -5.31 -10.55
C VAL A 201 -0.72 -6.36 -9.93
N ASP A 202 -0.09 -6.04 -8.81
CA ASP A 202 0.78 -6.96 -8.07
C ASP A 202 0.01 -8.16 -7.48
N ASP A 203 0.72 -9.26 -7.22
CA ASP A 203 0.11 -10.51 -6.75
C ASP A 203 -0.52 -10.40 -5.36
N VAL A 204 0.08 -9.63 -4.44
CA VAL A 204 -0.44 -9.50 -3.08
C VAL A 204 -1.74 -8.72 -3.09
N SER A 205 -1.76 -7.55 -3.77
CA SER A 205 -2.98 -6.77 -3.91
C SER A 205 -4.04 -7.52 -4.71
N LEU A 206 -3.64 -8.25 -5.76
CA LEU A 206 -4.53 -9.13 -6.52
C LEU A 206 -5.23 -10.13 -5.60
N ALA A 207 -4.46 -10.88 -4.82
CA ALA A 207 -5.02 -11.85 -3.89
C ALA A 207 -5.98 -11.20 -2.88
N LEU A 208 -5.64 -10.03 -2.35
CA LEU A 208 -6.51 -9.28 -1.43
C LEU A 208 -7.83 -8.84 -2.07
N THR A 209 -7.88 -8.63 -3.39
CA THR A 209 -9.15 -8.32 -4.09
C THR A 209 -10.05 -9.54 -4.25
N LEU A 210 -9.48 -10.73 -4.23
CA LEU A 210 -10.16 -12.02 -4.43
C LEU A 210 -10.36 -12.79 -3.11
N VAL A 211 -9.98 -12.22 -1.97
CA VAL A 211 -10.26 -12.80 -0.64
C VAL A 211 -11.79 -12.94 -0.45
N GLY A 212 -12.21 -14.14 -0.13
CA GLY A 212 -13.64 -14.47 0.01
C GLY A 212 -14.28 -14.99 -1.28
N GLU A 213 -13.52 -15.12 -2.36
CA GLU A 213 -13.94 -15.90 -3.54
C GLU A 213 -14.26 -17.36 -3.12
N ARG A 214 -15.28 -17.94 -3.75
CA ARG A 214 -15.75 -19.30 -3.44
C ARG A 214 -15.39 -20.33 -4.50
N ASP A 215 -14.91 -19.86 -5.66
CA ASP A 215 -14.46 -20.78 -6.71
C ASP A 215 -13.09 -21.36 -6.34
N GLU A 216 -13.09 -22.66 -6.04
CA GLU A 216 -11.87 -23.41 -5.67
C GLU A 216 -10.77 -23.31 -6.74
N ARG A 217 -11.13 -23.11 -8.02
CA ARG A 217 -10.16 -22.93 -9.11
C ARG A 217 -9.43 -21.60 -8.97
N VAL A 218 -10.15 -20.52 -8.62
CA VAL A 218 -9.57 -19.19 -8.37
C VAL A 218 -8.62 -19.27 -7.16
N ILE A 219 -9.08 -19.86 -6.05
CA ILE A 219 -8.26 -20.04 -4.85
C ILE A 219 -7.00 -20.87 -5.15
N GLY A 220 -7.13 -21.95 -5.90
CA GLY A 220 -6.00 -22.79 -6.31
C GLY A 220 -4.97 -22.04 -7.14
N GLN A 221 -5.41 -21.17 -8.07
CA GLN A 221 -4.49 -20.37 -8.86
C GLN A 221 -3.85 -19.22 -8.06
N LEU A 222 -4.58 -18.63 -7.11
CA LEU A 222 -3.98 -17.66 -6.18
C LEU A 222 -2.85 -18.30 -5.35
N ASN A 223 -3.09 -19.48 -4.79
CA ASN A 223 -2.06 -20.20 -4.04
C ASN A 223 -0.86 -20.57 -4.92
N ALA A 224 -1.11 -20.95 -6.19
CA ALA A 224 -0.04 -21.23 -7.14
C ALA A 224 0.86 -20.01 -7.43
N LEU A 225 0.32 -18.78 -7.42
CA LEU A 225 1.13 -17.54 -7.58
C LEU A 225 2.14 -17.32 -6.44
N PHE A 226 1.84 -17.88 -5.27
CA PHE A 226 2.71 -17.79 -4.09
C PHE A 226 3.51 -19.08 -3.85
N GLU A 227 3.31 -20.11 -4.69
CA GLU A 227 3.87 -21.46 -4.49
C GLU A 227 3.57 -22.03 -3.09
N GLU A 228 2.48 -21.57 -2.45
CA GLU A 228 2.12 -21.90 -1.09
C GLU A 228 0.62 -21.70 -0.84
N GLU A 229 0.02 -22.51 0.07
CA GLU A 229 -1.37 -22.34 0.51
C GLU A 229 -1.52 -21.17 1.50
N LEU A 230 -1.57 -19.94 0.98
CA LEU A 230 -1.73 -18.71 1.77
C LEU A 230 -3.19 -18.25 1.86
N TRP A 231 -4.01 -18.61 0.87
CA TRP A 231 -5.36 -18.05 0.68
C TRP A 231 -6.40 -19.19 0.80
N ARG A 232 -7.53 -18.89 1.48
CA ARG A 232 -8.65 -19.83 1.69
C ARG A 232 -9.98 -19.13 1.50
#